data_6e5a976f831bb7441a4f78ec45c426f7
#
_entry.id   6e5a976f831bb7441a4f78ec45c426f7
#
_cell.length_a   1.000
_cell.length_b   1.000
_cell.length_c   1.000
_cell.angle_alpha   90.00
_cell.angle_beta   90.00
_cell.angle_gamma   90.00
#
_symmetry.space_group_name_H-M   'P 1'
#
loop_
_entity.id
_entity.type
_entity.pdbx_description
1 polymer ?
#
loop_
_entity_poly.entity_id
_entity_poly.type
_entity_poly.pdbx_seq_one_letter_code
_entity_poly.pdbx_strand_id
1 'polypeptide(L)'
;MLSQEFYETDSNRDFVRGYDLQVLGSEQAPLASALGGLLGLPVVWGQNHHDEFAERFRHTIGISIMTEDLPEEHNQVRLDPIHTDSHGIPGAKINYTVSDNTHRMLDHGLERASEVLKAAGATKIMSAHIRRNCGWHLLGTARMGDDPATSVVDRWGRSHDVSNLFIIDGSIFTTSACINPTSTIEALALRTADYLKGEGSATIG
;
A
#
# COMPACT_ATOMS: atom_id res chain seq x y z
N MET A 1 -17.75 1.84 -0.80
CA MET A 1 -17.93 2.02 -2.27
C MET A 1 -16.55 2.19 -2.87
N LEU A 2 -16.28 1.55 -4.02
CA LEU A 2 -15.00 1.58 -4.72
C LEU A 2 -15.27 2.02 -6.16
N SER A 3 -14.41 2.88 -6.72
CA SER A 3 -14.39 3.20 -8.15
C SER A 3 -13.03 2.85 -8.74
N GLN A 4 -13.05 2.13 -9.86
CA GLN A 4 -11.88 1.71 -10.65
C GLN A 4 -11.80 2.45 -11.99
N GLU A 5 -12.45 3.59 -12.12
CA GLU A 5 -12.48 4.40 -13.35
C GLU A 5 -11.07 4.73 -13.87
N PHE A 6 -10.11 4.88 -12.95
CA PHE A 6 -8.74 5.27 -13.26
C PHE A 6 -7.73 4.14 -13.05
N TYR A 7 -8.19 2.90 -13.04
CA TYR A 7 -7.36 1.72 -12.75
C TYR A 7 -6.36 1.42 -13.87
N GLU A 8 -6.82 1.46 -15.11
CA GLU A 8 -6.00 1.10 -16.28
C GLU A 8 -5.08 2.24 -16.71
N THR A 9 -3.96 1.88 -17.33
CA THR A 9 -3.07 2.84 -17.97
C THR A 9 -3.79 3.52 -19.14
N ASP A 10 -3.74 4.84 -19.20
CA ASP A 10 -4.31 5.65 -20.27
C ASP A 10 -3.23 6.56 -20.84
N SER A 11 -3.01 6.49 -22.16
CA SER A 11 -1.99 7.29 -22.85
C SER A 11 -2.23 8.80 -22.83
N ASN A 12 -3.44 9.24 -22.45
CA ASN A 12 -3.76 10.66 -22.30
C ASN A 12 -3.39 11.21 -20.93
N ARG A 13 -2.93 10.34 -20.01
CA ARG A 13 -2.45 10.72 -18.69
C ARG A 13 -0.93 10.74 -18.67
N ASP A 14 -0.34 11.61 -17.88
CA ASP A 14 1.12 11.79 -17.75
C ASP A 14 1.77 10.81 -16.75
N PHE A 15 1.08 9.71 -16.45
CA PHE A 15 1.56 8.64 -15.60
C PHE A 15 1.16 7.27 -16.17
N VAL A 16 1.92 6.24 -15.81
CA VAL A 16 1.62 4.84 -16.14
C VAL A 16 0.97 4.15 -14.95
N ARG A 17 0.21 3.07 -15.20
CA ARG A 17 -0.66 2.39 -14.24
C ARG A 17 -1.82 3.27 -13.81
N GLY A 18 -2.40 3.01 -12.67
CA GLY A 18 -3.59 3.71 -12.23
C GLY A 18 -3.80 3.69 -10.73
N TYR A 19 -4.99 4.08 -10.34
CA TYR A 19 -5.40 4.13 -8.95
C TYR A 19 -6.89 3.83 -8.81
N ASP A 20 -7.30 3.49 -7.60
CA ASP A 20 -8.71 3.42 -7.24
C ASP A 20 -9.12 4.55 -6.29
N LEU A 21 -10.42 4.80 -6.22
CA LEU A 21 -11.04 5.72 -5.28
C LEU A 21 -11.90 4.92 -4.32
N GLN A 22 -11.54 4.90 -3.04
CA GLN A 22 -12.28 4.21 -1.99
C GLN A 22 -13.02 5.21 -1.11
N VAL A 23 -14.36 5.15 -1.15
CA VAL A 23 -15.19 5.97 -0.25
C VAL A 23 -15.18 5.35 1.13
N LEU A 24 -14.69 6.11 2.09
CA LEU A 24 -14.57 5.73 3.49
C LEU A 24 -15.65 6.45 4.30
N GLY A 25 -16.33 5.72 5.17
CA GLY A 25 -17.26 6.30 6.14
C GLY A 25 -16.53 7.24 7.10
N SER A 26 -17.26 8.23 7.61
CA SER A 26 -16.74 9.22 8.54
C SER A 26 -16.52 8.68 9.97
N GLU A 27 -16.89 7.45 10.21
CA GLU A 27 -16.99 6.86 11.54
C GLU A 27 -15.62 6.63 12.17
N GLN A 28 -15.07 7.68 12.73
CA GLN A 28 -13.91 7.60 13.60
C GLN A 28 -14.32 7.82 15.04
N ALA A 29 -13.65 7.15 15.98
CA ALA A 29 -13.86 7.42 17.39
C ALA A 29 -13.63 8.92 17.69
N PRO A 30 -14.39 9.54 18.61
CA PRO A 30 -14.31 10.97 18.89
C PRO A 30 -12.89 11.48 19.12
N LEU A 31 -12.10 10.77 19.93
CA LEU A 31 -10.71 11.13 20.20
C LEU A 31 -9.84 11.09 18.93
N ALA A 32 -9.98 10.04 18.11
CA ALA A 32 -9.24 9.95 16.86
C ALA A 32 -9.60 11.08 15.91
N SER A 33 -10.90 11.46 15.82
CA SER A 33 -11.34 12.59 15.00
C SER A 33 -10.76 13.92 15.49
N ALA A 34 -10.73 14.15 16.80
CA ALA A 34 -10.16 15.37 17.39
C ALA A 34 -8.64 15.49 17.12
N LEU A 35 -7.92 14.36 17.12
CA LEU A 35 -6.48 14.30 16.86
C LEU A 35 -6.10 14.15 15.38
N GLY A 36 -7.06 14.23 14.48
CA GLY A 36 -6.85 14.14 13.04
C GLY A 36 -7.12 12.77 12.43
N GLY A 37 -7.42 11.77 13.25
CA GLY A 37 -7.76 10.42 12.83
C GLY A 37 -6.73 9.79 11.92
N LEU A 38 -7.17 8.80 11.14
CA LEU A 38 -6.36 8.19 10.08
C LEU A 38 -5.96 9.22 9.00
N LEU A 39 -6.72 10.29 8.84
CA LEU A 39 -6.47 11.28 7.79
C LEU A 39 -5.38 12.29 8.14
N GLY A 40 -4.87 12.34 9.37
CA GLY A 40 -3.82 13.29 9.76
C GLY A 40 -4.20 14.76 9.58
N LEU A 41 -5.50 15.06 9.60
CA LEU A 41 -6.05 16.41 9.50
C LEU A 41 -6.66 16.80 10.86
N PRO A 42 -5.84 17.19 11.84
CA PRO A 42 -6.32 17.48 13.19
C PRO A 42 -7.32 18.63 13.19
N VAL A 43 -8.25 18.56 14.13
CA VAL A 43 -9.06 19.72 14.49
C VAL A 43 -8.14 20.75 15.16
N VAL A 44 -8.20 21.99 14.72
CA VAL A 44 -7.32 23.03 15.21
C VAL A 44 -7.56 23.26 16.72
N TRP A 45 -6.50 23.25 17.51
CA TRP A 45 -6.54 23.53 18.93
C TRP A 45 -6.76 25.04 19.17
N GLY A 46 -7.56 25.37 20.16
CA GLY A 46 -7.84 26.74 20.55
C GLY A 46 -9.31 26.99 20.88
N GLN A 47 -9.71 28.25 20.87
CA GLN A 47 -11.05 28.70 21.28
C GLN A 47 -12.18 28.00 20.49
N ASN A 48 -11.97 27.75 19.21
CA ASN A 48 -12.97 27.16 18.31
C ASN A 48 -12.87 25.64 18.19
N HIS A 49 -12.04 24.97 19.00
CA HIS A 49 -11.78 23.53 18.86
C HIS A 49 -13.06 22.67 18.93
N HIS A 50 -13.94 22.99 19.88
CA HIS A 50 -15.18 22.22 20.06
C HIS A 50 -16.17 22.43 18.91
N ASP A 51 -16.27 23.64 18.40
CA ASP A 51 -17.16 23.96 17.29
C ASP A 51 -16.65 23.29 16.00
N GLU A 52 -15.37 23.38 15.71
CA GLU A 52 -14.77 22.66 14.56
C GLU A 52 -14.88 21.15 14.70
N PHE A 53 -14.73 20.61 15.90
CA PHE A 53 -14.94 19.17 16.13
C PHE A 53 -16.40 18.78 15.84
N ALA A 54 -17.37 19.55 16.33
CA ALA A 54 -18.79 19.31 16.10
C ALA A 54 -19.17 19.40 14.62
N GLU A 55 -18.58 20.32 13.87
CA GLU A 55 -18.77 20.44 12.42
C GLU A 55 -18.26 19.22 11.66
N ARG A 56 -17.17 18.61 12.11
CA ARG A 56 -16.54 17.49 11.41
C ARG A 56 -17.07 16.14 11.84
N PHE A 57 -17.29 15.96 13.13
CA PHE A 57 -17.65 14.67 13.67
C PHE A 57 -19.01 14.22 13.14
N ARG A 58 -19.06 13.08 12.46
CA ARG A 58 -20.22 12.49 11.78
C ARG A 58 -20.76 13.29 10.58
N HIS A 59 -20.10 14.37 10.18
CA HIS A 59 -20.49 15.18 9.03
C HIS A 59 -19.45 15.14 7.89
N THR A 60 -18.47 14.26 7.99
CA THR A 60 -17.44 14.12 6.97
C THR A 60 -17.53 12.78 6.28
N ILE A 61 -17.13 12.74 5.01
CA ILE A 61 -16.89 11.55 4.24
C ILE A 61 -15.50 11.65 3.64
N GLY A 62 -14.76 10.54 3.60
CA GLY A 62 -13.44 10.48 3.01
C GLY A 62 -13.42 9.75 1.67
N ILE A 63 -12.52 10.15 0.79
CA ILE A 63 -12.12 9.36 -0.36
C ILE A 63 -10.62 9.08 -0.22
N SER A 64 -10.26 7.82 -0.10
CA SER A 64 -8.87 7.37 -0.17
C SER A 64 -8.50 7.10 -1.62
N ILE A 65 -7.33 7.56 -2.02
CA ILE A 65 -6.74 7.30 -3.33
C ILE A 65 -5.64 6.26 -3.11
N MET A 66 -5.81 5.07 -3.70
CA MET A 66 -4.81 4.02 -3.65
C MET A 66 -4.15 3.91 -5.02
N THR A 67 -2.91 4.34 -5.10
CA THR A 67 -2.11 4.32 -6.31
C THR A 67 -1.32 3.02 -6.43
N GLU A 68 -1.10 2.54 -7.66
CA GLU A 68 -0.14 1.49 -7.92
C GLU A 68 1.27 2.08 -7.92
N ASP A 69 2.03 1.79 -6.86
CA ASP A 69 3.42 2.19 -6.76
C ASP A 69 4.31 1.22 -7.54
N LEU A 70 5.08 1.74 -8.49
CA LEU A 70 5.94 0.91 -9.34
C LEU A 70 7.15 0.40 -8.54
N PRO A 71 7.63 -0.82 -8.85
CA PRO A 71 8.86 -1.32 -8.25
C PRO A 71 10.06 -0.50 -8.72
N GLU A 72 10.81 0.02 -7.77
CA GLU A 72 12.02 0.82 -8.00
C GLU A 72 13.22 0.14 -7.36
N GLU A 73 14.33 -0.02 -8.08
CA GLU A 73 15.50 -0.74 -7.59
C GLU A 73 16.10 -0.13 -6.33
N HIS A 74 16.01 1.18 -6.15
CA HIS A 74 16.51 1.87 -4.95
C HIS A 74 15.62 1.69 -3.72
N ASN A 75 14.36 1.26 -3.87
CA ASN A 75 13.45 0.95 -2.78
C ASN A 75 13.74 -0.46 -2.25
N GLN A 76 14.46 -0.52 -1.13
CA GLN A 76 15.03 -1.77 -0.61
C GLN A 76 14.92 -1.88 0.89
N VAL A 77 14.82 -3.12 1.37
CA VAL A 77 15.10 -3.47 2.76
C VAL A 77 16.53 -3.99 2.84
N ARG A 78 17.34 -3.39 3.71
CA ARG A 78 18.73 -3.78 3.94
C ARG A 78 18.96 -4.07 5.43
N LEU A 79 20.07 -4.73 5.74
CA LEU A 79 20.51 -4.84 7.11
C LEU A 79 21.11 -3.48 7.57
N ASP A 80 20.74 -3.05 8.78
CA ASP A 80 21.30 -1.83 9.35
C ASP A 80 22.73 -2.11 9.83
N PRO A 81 23.75 -1.35 9.38
CA PRO A 81 25.13 -1.59 9.78
C PRO A 81 25.45 -1.13 11.20
N ILE A 82 24.54 -0.36 11.84
CA ILE A 82 24.79 0.30 13.12
C ILE A 82 23.90 -0.29 14.22
N HIS A 83 22.60 -0.47 13.93
CA HIS A 83 21.62 -0.91 14.91
C HIS A 83 21.45 -2.42 14.90
N THR A 84 21.68 -3.03 16.05
CA THR A 84 21.49 -4.47 16.27
C THR A 84 20.51 -4.69 17.43
N ASP A 85 19.91 -5.88 17.47
CA ASP A 85 19.17 -6.32 18.64
C ASP A 85 20.09 -6.73 19.80
N SER A 86 19.52 -7.23 20.91
CA SER A 86 20.27 -7.69 22.09
C SER A 86 21.18 -8.91 21.84
N HIS A 87 21.01 -9.59 20.70
CA HIS A 87 21.82 -10.76 20.29
C HIS A 87 22.85 -10.40 19.22
N GLY A 88 22.96 -9.12 18.83
CA GLY A 88 23.87 -8.65 17.80
C GLY A 88 23.38 -8.87 16.37
N ILE A 89 22.10 -9.22 16.18
CA ILE A 89 21.49 -9.39 14.85
C ILE A 89 21.16 -8.00 14.29
N PRO A 90 21.64 -7.65 13.07
CA PRO A 90 21.34 -6.37 12.45
C PRO A 90 19.85 -6.13 12.26
N GLY A 91 19.40 -4.94 12.58
CA GLY A 91 18.02 -4.51 12.32
C GLY A 91 17.70 -4.37 10.83
N ALA A 92 16.43 -4.34 10.47
CA ALA A 92 16.01 -4.01 9.13
C ALA A 92 16.05 -2.48 8.91
N LYS A 93 16.71 -2.06 7.83
CA LYS A 93 16.72 -0.66 7.36
C LYS A 93 15.94 -0.56 6.06
N ILE A 94 14.87 0.23 6.09
CA ILE A 94 14.01 0.46 4.93
C ILE A 94 14.47 1.74 4.23
N ASN A 95 14.88 1.62 2.97
CA ASN A 95 15.09 2.75 2.07
C ASN A 95 13.90 2.81 1.12
N TYR A 96 13.13 3.89 1.18
CA TYR A 96 11.95 4.03 0.34
C TYR A 96 11.75 5.50 -0.07
N THR A 97 11.51 5.69 -1.37
CA THR A 97 11.19 7.00 -1.95
C THR A 97 10.04 6.81 -2.92
N VAL A 98 9.01 7.62 -2.79
CA VAL A 98 7.87 7.62 -3.71
C VAL A 98 8.32 8.19 -5.05
N SER A 99 7.95 7.52 -6.14
CA SER A 99 8.32 7.92 -7.50
C SER A 99 7.54 9.16 -7.99
N ASP A 100 8.10 9.87 -8.96
CA ASP A 100 7.40 10.97 -9.63
C ASP A 100 6.12 10.48 -10.32
N ASN A 101 6.11 9.25 -10.81
CA ASN A 101 4.91 8.63 -11.38
C ASN A 101 3.79 8.54 -10.36
N THR A 102 4.09 8.08 -9.14
CA THR A 102 3.12 7.98 -8.05
C THR A 102 2.66 9.37 -7.59
N HIS A 103 3.54 10.37 -7.57
CA HIS A 103 3.15 11.75 -7.26
C HIS A 103 2.13 12.29 -8.27
N ARG A 104 2.38 12.12 -9.59
CA ARG A 104 1.42 12.54 -10.63
C ARG A 104 0.08 11.81 -10.52
N MET A 105 0.08 10.50 -10.24
CA MET A 105 -1.14 9.75 -9.97
C MET A 105 -1.93 10.31 -8.80
N LEU A 106 -1.24 10.64 -7.70
CA LEU A 106 -1.87 11.20 -6.51
C LEU A 106 -2.46 12.57 -6.77
N ASP A 107 -1.76 13.44 -7.50
CA ASP A 107 -2.25 14.77 -7.87
C ASP A 107 -3.54 14.66 -8.71
N HIS A 108 -3.52 13.85 -9.74
CA HIS A 108 -4.71 13.58 -10.55
C HIS A 108 -5.85 12.98 -9.73
N GLY A 109 -5.55 12.02 -8.86
CA GLY A 109 -6.55 11.38 -7.99
C GLY A 109 -7.17 12.36 -6.99
N LEU A 110 -6.38 13.27 -6.41
CA LEU A 110 -6.88 14.32 -5.51
C LEU A 110 -7.84 15.28 -6.23
N GLU A 111 -7.53 15.64 -7.49
CA GLU A 111 -8.40 16.47 -8.31
C GLU A 111 -9.73 15.76 -8.58
N ARG A 112 -9.69 14.49 -9.06
CA ARG A 112 -10.91 13.69 -9.33
C ARG A 112 -11.74 13.43 -8.08
N ALA A 113 -11.11 13.07 -6.95
CA ALA A 113 -11.81 12.90 -5.68
C ALA A 113 -12.48 14.20 -5.21
N SER A 114 -11.82 15.34 -5.40
CA SER A 114 -12.39 16.66 -5.07
C SER A 114 -13.60 17.00 -5.93
N GLU A 115 -13.58 16.65 -7.23
CA GLU A 115 -14.74 16.84 -8.11
C GLU A 115 -15.93 15.99 -7.67
N VAL A 116 -15.70 14.72 -7.31
CA VAL A 116 -16.74 13.82 -6.79
C VAL A 116 -17.35 14.40 -5.51
N LEU A 117 -16.53 14.85 -4.56
CA LEU A 117 -17.02 15.46 -3.33
C LEU A 117 -17.81 16.75 -3.58
N LYS A 118 -17.37 17.62 -4.50
CA LYS A 118 -18.11 18.83 -4.90
C LYS A 118 -19.45 18.48 -5.51
N ALA A 119 -19.48 17.51 -6.43
CA ALA A 119 -20.71 17.05 -7.07
C ALA A 119 -21.69 16.43 -6.06
N ALA A 120 -21.17 15.81 -4.99
CA ALA A 120 -21.96 15.29 -3.88
C ALA A 120 -22.44 16.36 -2.88
N GLY A 121 -22.09 17.63 -3.09
CA GLY A 121 -22.54 18.74 -2.24
C GLY A 121 -21.63 19.05 -1.06
N ALA A 122 -20.37 18.60 -1.06
CA ALA A 122 -19.43 18.97 -0.01
C ALA A 122 -19.20 20.49 0.04
N THR A 123 -19.38 21.09 1.20
CA THR A 123 -19.20 22.51 1.45
C THR A 123 -17.77 22.89 1.82
N LYS A 124 -17.01 21.91 2.33
CA LYS A 124 -15.60 22.06 2.72
C LYS A 124 -14.84 20.81 2.31
N ILE A 125 -13.74 20.97 1.60
CA ILE A 125 -12.86 19.86 1.19
C ILE A 125 -11.51 20.07 1.82
N MET A 126 -10.99 19.01 2.42
CA MET A 126 -9.65 18.96 2.99
C MET A 126 -8.91 17.81 2.32
N SER A 127 -7.68 18.03 1.91
CA SER A 127 -6.86 17.01 1.25
C SER A 127 -5.52 16.85 1.95
N ALA A 128 -5.00 15.63 1.87
CA ALA A 128 -3.63 15.31 2.23
C ALA A 128 -3.02 14.47 1.10
N HIS A 129 -1.84 14.85 0.64
CA HIS A 129 -1.18 14.20 -0.49
C HIS A 129 -0.69 12.81 -0.09
N ILE A 130 0.45 12.70 0.56
CA ILE A 130 0.96 11.40 1.05
C ILE A 130 0.77 11.31 2.55
N ARG A 131 0.33 10.13 2.99
CA ARG A 131 0.15 9.88 4.40
C ARG A 131 1.33 9.13 4.96
N ARG A 132 1.94 9.68 5.99
CA ARG A 132 2.90 8.94 6.78
C ARG A 132 2.22 7.74 7.45
N ASN A 133 2.94 6.64 7.53
CA ASN A 133 2.50 5.40 8.20
C ASN A 133 1.26 4.72 7.58
N CYS A 134 1.00 4.93 6.30
CA CYS A 134 -0.11 4.30 5.56
C CYS A 134 0.36 3.29 4.49
N GLY A 135 1.57 2.78 4.58
CA GLY A 135 2.07 1.71 3.73
C GLY A 135 1.61 0.33 4.24
N TRP A 136 0.36 -0.03 4.04
CA TRP A 136 -0.18 -1.29 4.55
C TRP A 136 -0.12 -2.45 3.55
N HIS A 137 0.07 -2.15 2.28
CA HIS A 137 0.20 -3.14 1.20
C HIS A 137 1.67 -3.28 0.79
N LEU A 138 2.49 -3.81 1.71
CA LEU A 138 3.91 -4.00 1.48
C LEU A 138 4.14 -5.21 0.58
N LEU A 139 4.75 -4.98 -0.59
CA LEU A 139 4.93 -5.98 -1.64
C LEU A 139 6.35 -5.92 -2.22
N GLY A 140 6.80 -7.03 -2.83
CA GLY A 140 7.90 -7.05 -3.81
C GLY A 140 9.33 -7.11 -3.26
N THR A 141 9.56 -7.19 -1.94
CA THR A 141 10.92 -7.25 -1.37
C THR A 141 11.65 -8.58 -1.60
N ALA A 142 10.91 -9.64 -1.98
CA ALA A 142 11.45 -10.95 -2.33
C ALA A 142 10.79 -11.47 -3.64
N ARG A 143 10.73 -10.59 -4.65
CA ARG A 143 9.96 -10.83 -5.87
C ARG A 143 10.24 -12.17 -6.52
N MET A 144 9.17 -12.79 -7.05
CA MET A 144 9.26 -14.03 -7.82
C MET A 144 9.76 -13.79 -9.25
N GLY A 145 10.36 -14.82 -9.84
CA GLY A 145 10.78 -14.83 -11.24
C GLY A 145 11.49 -16.11 -11.59
N ASP A 146 11.70 -16.34 -12.88
CA ASP A 146 12.38 -17.54 -13.37
C ASP A 146 13.91 -17.38 -13.39
N ASP A 147 14.43 -16.15 -13.34
CA ASP A 147 15.86 -15.86 -13.36
C ASP A 147 16.37 -15.52 -11.94
N PRO A 148 17.26 -16.36 -11.36
CA PRO A 148 17.83 -16.09 -10.03
C PRO A 148 18.68 -14.82 -9.95
N ALA A 149 19.16 -14.28 -11.08
CA ALA A 149 19.90 -13.03 -11.09
C ALA A 149 18.99 -11.80 -10.84
N THR A 150 17.68 -11.94 -11.06
CA THR A 150 16.71 -10.84 -10.97
C THR A 150 15.53 -11.11 -10.06
N SER A 151 15.50 -12.27 -9.41
CA SER A 151 14.43 -12.68 -8.49
C SER A 151 14.97 -13.43 -7.28
N VAL A 152 14.20 -13.51 -6.21
CA VAL A 152 14.56 -14.18 -4.95
C VAL A 152 13.96 -15.58 -4.90
N VAL A 153 12.75 -15.74 -5.41
CA VAL A 153 12.01 -17.00 -5.43
C VAL A 153 11.52 -17.32 -6.83
N ASP A 154 11.30 -18.60 -7.11
CA ASP A 154 10.68 -19.07 -8.33
C ASP A 154 9.15 -18.87 -8.34
N ARG A 155 8.49 -19.35 -9.39
CA ARG A 155 7.03 -19.28 -9.54
C ARG A 155 6.23 -19.99 -8.45
N TRP A 156 6.85 -20.84 -7.65
CA TRP A 156 6.24 -21.57 -6.54
C TRP A 156 6.56 -20.96 -5.18
N GLY A 157 7.22 -19.80 -5.16
CA GLY A 157 7.69 -19.16 -3.95
C GLY A 157 8.93 -19.83 -3.33
N ARG A 158 9.58 -20.77 -4.01
CA ARG A 158 10.79 -21.45 -3.55
C ARG A 158 12.00 -20.56 -3.78
N SER A 159 12.83 -20.38 -2.77
CA SER A 159 14.07 -19.63 -2.87
C SER A 159 15.02 -20.24 -3.90
N HIS A 160 15.65 -19.41 -4.73
CA HIS A 160 16.70 -19.84 -5.64
C HIS A 160 17.97 -20.27 -4.91
N ASP A 161 18.29 -19.64 -3.77
CA ASP A 161 19.52 -19.91 -3.02
C ASP A 161 19.36 -21.02 -1.99
N VAL A 162 18.14 -21.20 -1.44
CA VAL A 162 17.87 -22.15 -0.35
C VAL A 162 16.73 -23.06 -0.76
N SER A 163 17.07 -24.25 -1.22
CA SER A 163 16.13 -25.16 -1.90
C SER A 163 14.96 -25.67 -1.06
N ASN A 164 15.02 -25.61 0.24
CA ASN A 164 13.96 -26.00 1.18
C ASN A 164 13.27 -24.81 1.86
N LEU A 165 13.51 -23.56 1.39
CA LEU A 165 12.86 -22.34 1.87
C LEU A 165 11.81 -21.88 0.86
N PHE A 166 10.61 -21.62 1.37
CA PHE A 166 9.51 -21.04 0.59
C PHE A 166 9.04 -19.74 1.25
N ILE A 167 8.77 -18.72 0.42
CA ILE A 167 8.20 -17.44 0.83
C ILE A 167 6.80 -17.36 0.22
N ILE A 168 5.78 -17.11 1.05
CA ILE A 168 4.36 -17.21 0.65
C ILE A 168 3.53 -15.98 1.05
N ASP A 169 4.19 -14.85 1.24
CA ASP A 169 3.54 -13.57 1.57
C ASP A 169 3.63 -12.57 0.43
N GLY A 170 3.19 -11.32 0.66
CA GLY A 170 3.18 -10.27 -0.36
C GLY A 170 4.56 -9.88 -0.89
N SER A 171 5.65 -10.25 -0.22
CA SER A 171 7.01 -9.91 -0.66
C SER A 171 7.38 -10.55 -2.00
N ILE A 172 6.72 -11.65 -2.39
CA ILE A 172 6.99 -12.35 -3.66
C ILE A 172 6.37 -11.67 -4.90
N PHE A 173 5.55 -10.64 -4.73
CA PHE A 173 4.92 -9.94 -5.86
C PHE A 173 5.97 -9.22 -6.73
N THR A 174 5.73 -9.22 -8.03
CA THR A 174 6.60 -8.55 -9.02
C THR A 174 6.21 -7.09 -9.23
N THR A 175 4.97 -6.75 -8.97
CA THR A 175 4.40 -5.40 -8.98
C THR A 175 3.21 -5.36 -8.04
N SER A 176 2.76 -4.17 -7.68
CA SER A 176 1.51 -4.01 -6.95
C SER A 176 0.34 -3.74 -7.90
N ALA A 177 -0.87 -3.82 -7.37
CA ALA A 177 -2.05 -3.22 -7.97
C ALA A 177 -2.55 -2.15 -7.00
N CYS A 178 -3.38 -1.23 -7.47
CA CYS A 178 -4.02 -0.24 -6.59
C CYS A 178 -5.22 -0.83 -5.83
N ILE A 179 -5.17 -2.11 -5.49
CA ILE A 179 -6.22 -2.88 -4.81
C ILE A 179 -5.62 -3.65 -3.63
N ASN A 180 -6.46 -3.94 -2.64
CA ASN A 180 -6.09 -4.73 -1.46
C ASN A 180 -5.61 -6.13 -1.87
N PRO A 181 -4.36 -6.55 -1.55
CA PRO A 181 -3.74 -7.73 -2.16
C PRO A 181 -4.02 -9.04 -1.44
N THR A 182 -4.69 -9.05 -0.29
CA THR A 182 -4.79 -10.21 0.62
C THR A 182 -5.29 -11.47 -0.08
N SER A 183 -6.39 -11.38 -0.85
CA SER A 183 -6.93 -12.56 -1.55
C SER A 183 -5.96 -13.14 -2.58
N THR A 184 -5.14 -12.31 -3.22
CA THR A 184 -4.11 -12.79 -4.15
C THR A 184 -2.95 -13.44 -3.39
N ILE A 185 -2.55 -12.89 -2.23
CA ILE A 185 -1.53 -13.51 -1.36
C ILE A 185 -2.00 -14.90 -0.93
N GLU A 186 -3.25 -15.02 -0.46
CA GLU A 186 -3.83 -16.30 -0.05
C GLU A 186 -3.89 -17.31 -1.20
N ALA A 187 -4.30 -16.88 -2.39
CA ALA A 187 -4.34 -17.73 -3.57
C ALA A 187 -2.95 -18.25 -3.96
N LEU A 188 -1.92 -17.42 -3.90
CA LEU A 188 -0.54 -17.83 -4.15
C LEU A 188 -0.01 -18.78 -3.06
N ALA A 189 -0.36 -18.56 -1.80
CA ALA A 189 -0.01 -19.45 -0.71
C ALA A 189 -0.66 -20.85 -0.88
N LEU A 190 -1.95 -20.91 -1.24
CA LEU A 190 -2.64 -22.17 -1.56
C LEU A 190 -2.01 -22.89 -2.75
N ARG A 191 -1.66 -22.16 -3.80
CA ARG A 191 -0.97 -22.73 -4.97
C ARG A 191 0.37 -23.35 -4.58
N THR A 192 1.16 -22.71 -3.73
CA THR A 192 2.41 -23.25 -3.20
C THR A 192 2.18 -24.49 -2.34
N ALA A 193 1.14 -24.49 -1.49
CA ALA A 193 0.76 -25.64 -0.68
C ALA A 193 0.35 -26.84 -1.54
N ASP A 194 -0.40 -26.65 -2.61
CA ASP A 194 -0.76 -27.71 -3.56
C ASP A 194 0.47 -28.27 -4.28
N TYR A 195 1.39 -27.42 -4.70
CA TYR A 195 2.67 -27.84 -5.27
C TYR A 195 3.47 -28.70 -4.29
N LEU A 196 3.62 -28.26 -3.03
CA LEU A 196 4.33 -29.03 -1.99
C LEU A 196 3.67 -30.37 -1.69
N LYS A 197 2.35 -30.43 -1.74
CA LYS A 197 1.60 -31.68 -1.51
C LYS A 197 1.71 -32.66 -2.68
N GLY A 198 1.76 -32.17 -3.91
CA GLY A 198 1.81 -33.01 -5.12
C GLY A 198 3.24 -33.45 -5.48
N GLU A 199 4.11 -32.52 -5.76
CA GLU A 199 5.46 -32.78 -6.28
C GLU A 199 6.56 -32.53 -5.24
N GLY A 200 6.29 -31.68 -4.23
CA GLY A 200 7.27 -31.24 -3.26
C GLY A 200 7.72 -32.32 -2.26
N SER A 201 6.93 -33.35 -2.02
CA SER A 201 7.32 -34.44 -1.10
C SER A 201 8.52 -35.27 -1.60
N ALA A 202 8.80 -35.23 -2.90
CA ALA A 202 9.97 -35.91 -3.51
C ALA A 202 11.25 -35.04 -3.48
N THR A 203 11.14 -33.75 -3.16
CA THR A 203 12.25 -32.78 -3.26
C THR A 203 12.69 -32.19 -1.91
N ILE A 204 12.07 -32.57 -0.81
CA ILE A 204 12.39 -32.11 0.55
C ILE A 204 13.26 -33.15 1.31
N GLY A 205 13.73 -34.18 0.62
CA GLY A 205 14.63 -35.22 1.16
C GLY A 205 16.10 -34.83 1.09
#